data_dc218bbbacb1a0c152d5b5a06ca51eae
#
_entry.id   dc218bbbacb1a0c152d5b5a06ca51eae
#
_cell.length_a   1.000
_cell.length_b   1.000
_cell.length_c   1.000
_cell.angle_alpha   90.00
_cell.angle_beta   90.00
_cell.angle_gamma   90.00
#
_symmetry.space_group_name_H-M   'P 1'
#
loop_
_entity.id
_entity.type
_entity.pdbx_description
1 polymer ?
#
loop_
_entity_poly.entity_id
_entity_poly.type
_entity_poly.pdbx_seq_one_letter_code
_entity_poly.pdbx_strand_id
1 'polypeptide(L)'
;MSRQPPSSSKMEALKRQGALNPHPARVQDELFLGHDFFDPNDLVQVRYEMLRRARVEGLPPARAARSFGLSRTSFYTARAAFEAASLPGLLPRRRGPKQAHKLTGEVIAFLRERLAEDESLRAARLAELLEQQFGLRVHPRSIERALASHQKRGRPRR
;
A
#
# COMPACT_ATOMS: atom_id res chain seq x y z
N MET A 1 6.74 -13.47 -30.57
CA MET A 1 5.48 -14.08 -30.09
C MET A 1 4.79 -13.07 -29.18
N SER A 2 3.58 -12.66 -29.52
CA SER A 2 2.82 -11.68 -28.68
C SER A 2 2.37 -12.36 -27.40
N ARG A 3 2.76 -11.80 -26.27
CA ARG A 3 2.39 -12.26 -24.94
C ARG A 3 0.87 -12.14 -24.75
N GLN A 4 0.22 -13.23 -24.34
CA GLN A 4 -1.20 -13.15 -23.97
C GLN A 4 -1.38 -12.29 -22.72
N PRO A 5 -2.33 -11.34 -22.72
CA PRO A 5 -2.61 -10.57 -21.52
C PRO A 5 -3.12 -11.49 -20.40
N PRO A 6 -2.74 -11.24 -19.13
CA PRO A 6 -3.22 -12.04 -18.01
C PRO A 6 -4.75 -12.01 -17.96
N SER A 7 -5.36 -13.15 -17.61
CA SER A 7 -6.83 -13.22 -17.49
C SER A 7 -7.34 -12.21 -16.44
N SER A 8 -8.51 -11.64 -16.69
CA SER A 8 -9.13 -10.68 -15.75
C SER A 8 -9.27 -11.26 -14.33
N SER A 9 -9.57 -12.56 -14.22
CA SER A 9 -9.68 -13.25 -12.94
C SER A 9 -8.36 -13.33 -12.16
N LYS A 10 -7.21 -13.55 -12.84
CA LYS A 10 -5.88 -13.54 -12.23
C LYS A 10 -5.52 -12.14 -11.72
N MET A 11 -5.77 -11.10 -12.51
CA MET A 11 -5.52 -9.72 -12.12
C MET A 11 -6.33 -9.30 -10.88
N GLU A 12 -7.60 -9.73 -10.81
CA GLU A 12 -8.44 -9.48 -9.64
C GLU A 12 -7.96 -10.24 -8.39
N ALA A 13 -7.51 -11.48 -8.55
CA ALA A 13 -6.93 -12.25 -7.46
C ALA A 13 -5.66 -11.58 -6.91
N LEU A 14 -4.74 -11.15 -7.77
CA LEU A 14 -3.53 -10.42 -7.39
C LEU A 14 -3.86 -9.09 -6.67
N LYS A 15 -4.85 -8.33 -7.15
CA LYS A 15 -5.32 -7.11 -6.49
C LYS A 15 -5.88 -7.39 -5.10
N ARG A 16 -6.70 -8.42 -4.96
CA ARG A 16 -7.31 -8.81 -3.68
C ARG A 16 -6.28 -9.22 -2.65
N GLN A 17 -5.24 -9.92 -3.08
CA GLN A 17 -4.11 -10.34 -2.24
C GLN A 17 -3.10 -9.22 -1.99
N GLY A 18 -3.19 -8.09 -2.70
CA GLY A 18 -2.21 -7.01 -2.68
C GLY A 18 -0.89 -7.38 -3.36
N ALA A 19 -0.88 -8.46 -4.13
CA ALA A 19 0.29 -9.01 -4.83
C ALA A 19 0.46 -8.48 -6.26
N LEU A 20 -0.39 -7.55 -6.71
CA LEU A 20 -0.25 -6.93 -8.01
C LEU A 20 0.99 -6.03 -8.04
N ASN A 21 1.88 -6.27 -9.01
CA ASN A 21 3.04 -5.42 -9.24
C ASN A 21 2.58 -4.04 -9.78
N PRO A 22 2.91 -2.93 -9.08
CA PRO A 22 2.53 -1.60 -9.55
C PRO A 22 3.29 -1.13 -10.80
N HIS A 23 4.42 -1.79 -11.12
CA HIS A 23 5.31 -1.38 -12.21
C HIS A 23 5.77 -2.58 -13.07
N PRO A 24 4.87 -3.36 -13.68
CA PRO A 24 5.23 -4.57 -14.44
C PRO A 24 6.14 -4.26 -15.63
N ALA A 25 6.01 -3.10 -16.25
CA ALA A 25 6.85 -2.67 -17.38
C ALA A 25 8.33 -2.44 -17.02
N ARG A 26 8.67 -2.37 -15.71
CA ARG A 26 10.06 -2.26 -15.26
C ARG A 26 10.78 -3.58 -15.13
N VAL A 27 10.08 -4.70 -15.24
CA VAL A 27 10.69 -6.03 -15.23
C VAL A 27 11.31 -6.30 -16.58
N GLN A 28 12.64 -6.36 -16.62
CA GLN A 28 13.46 -6.53 -17.84
C GLN A 28 14.21 -7.87 -17.86
N ASP A 29 13.91 -8.77 -16.95
CA ASP A 29 14.51 -10.08 -16.89
C ASP A 29 14.07 -10.92 -18.09
N GLU A 30 15.02 -11.63 -18.71
CA GLU A 30 14.81 -12.40 -19.95
C GLU A 30 13.72 -13.46 -19.84
N LEU A 31 13.58 -14.12 -18.66
CA LEU A 31 12.53 -15.09 -18.42
C LEU A 31 11.15 -14.46 -18.50
N PHE A 32 11.03 -13.27 -17.93
CA PHE A 32 9.77 -12.51 -17.95
C PHE A 32 9.45 -11.89 -19.31
N LEU A 33 10.45 -11.69 -20.14
CA LEU A 33 10.24 -11.19 -21.50
C LEU A 33 9.98 -12.30 -22.51
N GLY A 34 10.59 -13.49 -22.31
CA GLY A 34 10.59 -14.57 -23.28
C GLY A 34 9.57 -15.69 -23.03
N HIS A 35 9.01 -15.82 -21.82
CA HIS A 35 8.15 -16.94 -21.45
C HIS A 35 6.86 -16.49 -20.79
N ASP A 36 5.73 -16.98 -21.29
CA ASP A 36 4.38 -16.63 -20.78
C ASP A 36 4.11 -17.15 -19.36
N PHE A 37 4.87 -18.15 -18.90
CA PHE A 37 4.79 -18.63 -17.52
C PHE A 37 5.14 -17.56 -16.50
N PHE A 38 6.10 -16.67 -16.83
CA PHE A 38 6.56 -15.61 -15.92
C PHE A 38 5.73 -14.34 -16.10
N ASP A 39 4.90 -14.02 -15.12
CA ASP A 39 4.01 -12.88 -15.16
C ASP A 39 4.57 -11.67 -14.40
N PRO A 40 5.00 -10.59 -15.08
CA PRO A 40 5.54 -9.40 -14.42
C PRO A 40 4.49 -8.67 -13.57
N ASN A 41 3.20 -8.99 -13.73
CA ASN A 41 2.14 -8.45 -12.86
C ASN A 41 2.10 -9.14 -11.50
N ASP A 42 2.64 -10.35 -11.37
CA ASP A 42 2.71 -11.08 -10.11
C ASP A 42 3.96 -10.68 -9.32
N LEU A 43 3.78 -9.83 -8.31
CA LEU A 43 4.89 -9.35 -7.48
C LEU A 43 5.57 -10.45 -6.67
N VAL A 44 4.85 -11.52 -6.32
CA VAL A 44 5.44 -12.67 -5.60
C VAL A 44 6.38 -13.42 -6.51
N GLN A 45 5.97 -13.71 -7.74
CA GLN A 45 6.80 -14.37 -8.75
C GLN A 45 8.02 -13.51 -9.10
N VAL A 46 7.84 -12.21 -9.30
CA VAL A 46 8.93 -11.24 -9.55
C VAL A 46 9.96 -11.26 -8.42
N ARG A 47 9.51 -11.24 -7.15
CA ARG A 47 10.41 -11.28 -5.99
C ARG A 47 11.12 -12.60 -5.85
N TYR A 48 10.42 -13.71 -6.07
CA TYR A 48 11.00 -15.05 -5.98
C TYR A 48 12.11 -15.24 -7.01
N GLU A 49 11.85 -14.94 -8.27
CA GLU A 49 12.83 -15.11 -9.34
C GLU A 49 14.04 -14.17 -9.17
N MET A 50 13.82 -12.96 -8.71
CA MET A 50 14.91 -12.05 -8.36
C MET A 50 15.85 -12.67 -7.32
N LEU A 51 15.31 -13.29 -6.26
CA LEU A 51 16.10 -13.95 -5.23
C LEU A 51 16.77 -15.21 -5.74
N ARG A 52 16.06 -16.00 -6.56
CA ARG A 52 16.60 -17.22 -7.17
C ARG A 52 17.80 -16.90 -8.06
N ARG A 53 17.70 -15.91 -8.94
CA ARG A 53 18.81 -15.47 -9.79
C ARG A 53 20.03 -15.03 -8.98
N ALA A 54 19.81 -14.29 -7.90
CA ALA A 54 20.92 -13.87 -7.05
C ALA A 54 21.59 -15.06 -6.33
N ARG A 55 20.79 -16.04 -5.87
CA ARG A 55 21.30 -17.15 -5.06
C ARG A 55 21.87 -18.30 -5.89
N VAL A 56 21.21 -18.64 -6.99
CA VAL A 56 21.56 -19.81 -7.81
C VAL A 56 22.53 -19.44 -8.94
N GLU A 57 22.33 -18.28 -9.56
CA GLU A 57 23.13 -17.83 -10.70
C GLU A 57 24.23 -16.83 -10.29
N GLY A 58 24.33 -16.50 -9.00
CA GLY A 58 25.38 -15.60 -8.47
C GLY A 58 25.22 -14.14 -8.88
N LEU A 59 24.03 -13.71 -9.31
CA LEU A 59 23.80 -12.32 -9.73
C LEU A 59 23.97 -11.38 -8.52
N PRO A 60 24.78 -10.31 -8.63
CA PRO A 60 24.90 -9.34 -7.54
C PRO A 60 23.53 -8.73 -7.16
N PRO A 61 23.22 -8.53 -5.87
CA PRO A 61 21.91 -8.07 -5.40
C PRO A 61 21.40 -6.79 -6.09
N ALA A 62 22.30 -5.83 -6.35
CA ALA A 62 21.94 -4.58 -7.02
C ALA A 62 21.54 -4.80 -8.49
N ARG A 63 22.21 -5.74 -9.15
CA ARG A 63 21.95 -6.11 -10.53
C ARG A 63 20.65 -6.91 -10.65
N ALA A 64 20.47 -7.91 -9.77
CA ALA A 64 19.22 -8.65 -9.66
C ALA A 64 18.03 -7.71 -9.44
N ALA A 65 18.09 -6.85 -8.43
CA ALA A 65 17.01 -5.89 -8.17
C ALA A 65 16.66 -5.04 -9.40
N ARG A 66 17.67 -4.53 -10.11
CA ARG A 66 17.48 -3.69 -11.31
C ARG A 66 16.79 -4.46 -12.43
N SER A 67 17.20 -5.69 -12.73
CA SER A 67 16.60 -6.53 -13.79
C SER A 67 15.12 -6.82 -13.53
N PHE A 68 14.73 -6.89 -12.27
CA PHE A 68 13.34 -7.10 -11.86
C PHE A 68 12.57 -5.80 -11.53
N GLY A 69 13.12 -4.63 -11.90
CA GLY A 69 12.47 -3.33 -11.70
C GLY A 69 12.29 -2.90 -10.25
N LEU A 70 13.06 -3.49 -9.34
CA LEU A 70 12.98 -3.27 -7.89
C LEU A 70 14.22 -2.50 -7.38
N SER A 71 14.10 -1.91 -6.19
CA SER A 71 15.22 -1.27 -5.52
C SER A 71 16.10 -2.27 -4.76
N ARG A 72 17.36 -1.90 -4.49
CA ARG A 72 18.25 -2.70 -3.64
C ARG A 72 17.65 -2.94 -2.24
N THR A 73 16.98 -1.96 -1.67
CA THR A 73 16.26 -2.13 -0.39
C THR A 73 15.15 -3.17 -0.50
N SER A 74 14.39 -3.17 -1.61
CA SER A 74 13.35 -4.18 -1.87
C SER A 74 13.94 -5.58 -1.97
N PHE A 75 15.14 -5.75 -2.53
CA PHE A 75 15.84 -7.03 -2.58
C PHE A 75 16.09 -7.57 -1.17
N TYR A 76 16.73 -6.78 -0.30
CA TYR A 76 17.06 -7.25 1.05
C TYR A 76 15.81 -7.48 1.91
N THR A 77 14.78 -6.66 1.74
CA THR A 77 13.49 -6.86 2.41
C THR A 77 12.82 -8.17 1.96
N ALA A 78 12.82 -8.44 0.65
CA ALA A 78 12.28 -9.69 0.11
C ALA A 78 13.09 -10.91 0.58
N ARG A 79 14.44 -10.79 0.61
CA ARG A 79 15.31 -11.86 1.09
C ARG A 79 15.03 -12.20 2.56
N ALA A 80 15.01 -11.22 3.44
CA ALA A 80 14.73 -11.44 4.85
C ALA A 80 13.32 -12.03 5.07
N ALA A 81 12.33 -11.58 4.31
CA ALA A 81 10.97 -12.10 4.40
C ALA A 81 10.88 -13.55 3.89
N PHE A 82 11.62 -13.90 2.83
CA PHE A 82 11.70 -15.26 2.32
C PHE A 82 12.43 -16.21 3.29
N GLU A 83 13.52 -15.77 3.89
CA GLU A 83 14.26 -16.51 4.91
C GLU A 83 13.40 -16.79 6.15
N ALA A 84 12.53 -15.86 6.53
CA ALA A 84 11.65 -15.99 7.69
C ALA A 84 10.42 -16.86 7.46
N ALA A 85 9.82 -16.85 6.26
CA ALA A 85 8.52 -17.48 6.01
C ALA A 85 8.38 -18.10 4.59
N SER A 86 9.47 -18.35 3.89
CA SER A 86 9.47 -18.90 2.53
C SER A 86 8.60 -18.11 1.54
N LEU A 87 7.91 -18.76 0.59
CA LEU A 87 7.04 -18.10 -0.39
C LEU A 87 5.94 -17.23 0.22
N PRO A 88 5.23 -17.64 1.28
CA PRO A 88 4.29 -16.77 1.98
C PRO A 88 4.88 -15.45 2.47
N GLY A 89 6.16 -15.42 2.83
CA GLY A 89 6.86 -14.20 3.22
C GLY A 89 6.99 -13.16 2.10
N LEU A 90 6.94 -13.59 0.84
CA LEU A 90 7.00 -12.69 -0.31
C LEU A 90 5.69 -11.96 -0.60
N LEU A 91 4.57 -12.41 -0.03
CA LEU A 91 3.31 -11.69 -0.13
C LEU A 91 3.45 -10.30 0.52
N PRO A 92 3.01 -9.24 -0.15
CA PRO A 92 3.04 -7.92 0.45
C PRO A 92 2.19 -7.89 1.71
N ARG A 93 2.76 -7.43 2.81
CA ARG A 93 1.97 -7.17 4.02
C ARG A 93 0.91 -6.13 3.70
N ARG A 94 -0.34 -6.39 4.07
CA ARG A 94 -1.40 -5.38 3.97
C ARG A 94 -0.91 -4.12 4.68
N ARG A 95 -0.88 -3.01 3.95
CA ARG A 95 -0.64 -1.71 4.58
C ARG A 95 -1.65 -1.54 5.70
N GLY A 96 -1.21 -0.96 6.83
CA GLY A 96 -2.09 -0.66 7.94
C GLY A 96 -3.35 0.09 7.48
N PRO A 97 -4.35 0.21 8.33
CA PRO A 97 -5.67 0.69 7.95
C PRO A 97 -5.58 2.05 7.25
N LYS A 98 -6.28 2.15 6.13
CA LYS A 98 -6.34 3.38 5.31
C LYS A 98 -7.13 4.51 5.97
N GLN A 99 -7.77 4.25 7.10
CA GLN A 99 -8.58 5.22 7.84
C GLN A 99 -7.98 5.47 9.22
N ALA A 100 -8.10 6.69 9.69
CA ALA A 100 -7.72 7.05 11.05
C ALA A 100 -8.64 6.32 12.04
N HIS A 101 -8.11 5.37 12.80
CA HIS A 101 -8.90 4.56 13.76
C HIS A 101 -9.61 5.39 14.82
N LYS A 102 -9.04 6.56 15.16
CA LYS A 102 -9.56 7.43 16.22
C LYS A 102 -10.65 8.39 15.72
N LEU A 103 -10.66 8.73 14.44
CA LEU A 103 -11.60 9.68 13.84
C LEU A 103 -12.67 8.91 13.06
N THR A 104 -13.56 8.24 13.78
CA THR A 104 -14.72 7.51 13.23
C THR A 104 -15.77 8.50 12.69
N GLY A 105 -16.78 7.99 11.99
CA GLY A 105 -17.89 8.81 11.49
C GLY A 105 -18.61 9.57 12.60
N GLU A 106 -18.82 8.94 13.75
CA GLU A 106 -19.42 9.52 14.95
C GLU A 106 -18.58 10.68 15.51
N VAL A 107 -17.28 10.47 15.64
CA VAL A 107 -16.34 11.52 16.09
C VAL A 107 -16.32 12.71 15.13
N ILE A 108 -16.38 12.45 13.82
CA ILE A 108 -16.44 13.54 12.82
C ILE A 108 -17.79 14.28 12.90
N ALA A 109 -18.90 13.59 13.13
CA ALA A 109 -20.21 14.23 13.32
C ALA A 109 -20.19 15.16 14.53
N PHE A 110 -19.68 14.68 15.67
CA PHE A 110 -19.51 15.49 16.88
C PHE A 110 -18.66 16.75 16.62
N LEU A 111 -17.50 16.60 15.96
CA LEU A 111 -16.65 17.76 15.65
C LEU A 111 -17.35 18.79 14.77
N ARG A 112 -18.18 18.36 13.84
CA ARG A 112 -18.96 19.26 12.98
C ARG A 112 -20.07 20.00 13.74
N GLU A 113 -20.72 19.31 14.64
CA GLU A 113 -21.73 19.89 15.50
C GLU A 113 -21.13 21.00 16.36
N ARG A 114 -19.98 20.73 17.01
CA ARG A 114 -19.27 21.77 17.79
C ARG A 114 -18.82 22.96 16.95
N LEU A 115 -18.36 22.75 15.73
CA LEU A 115 -18.01 23.83 14.81
C LEU A 115 -19.22 24.59 14.29
N ALA A 116 -20.40 23.95 14.19
CA ALA A 116 -21.63 24.64 13.82
C ALA A 116 -22.18 25.53 14.96
N GLU A 117 -21.92 25.13 16.22
CA GLU A 117 -22.26 25.94 17.39
C GLU A 117 -21.31 27.13 17.59
N ASP A 118 -20.02 26.91 17.29
CA ASP A 118 -18.99 27.95 17.41
C ASP A 118 -17.91 27.78 16.33
N GLU A 119 -18.01 28.56 15.27
CA GLU A 119 -17.05 28.53 14.14
C GLU A 119 -15.65 29.02 14.53
N SER A 120 -15.48 29.68 15.66
CA SER A 120 -14.19 30.17 16.14
C SER A 120 -13.32 29.10 16.78
N LEU A 121 -13.87 27.89 17.02
CA LEU A 121 -13.17 26.77 17.66
C LEU A 121 -11.96 26.32 16.85
N ARG A 122 -10.78 26.46 17.46
CA ARG A 122 -9.53 25.97 16.86
C ARG A 122 -9.36 24.48 17.07
N ALA A 123 -8.59 23.84 16.20
CA ALA A 123 -8.33 22.40 16.25
C ALA A 123 -7.75 21.91 17.58
N ALA A 124 -7.00 22.75 18.29
CA ALA A 124 -6.51 22.46 19.64
C ALA A 124 -7.66 22.28 20.64
N ARG A 125 -8.65 23.19 20.63
CA ARG A 125 -9.82 23.10 21.50
C ARG A 125 -10.71 21.91 21.16
N LEU A 126 -10.86 21.60 19.87
CA LEU A 126 -11.56 20.40 19.41
C LEU A 126 -10.88 19.11 19.89
N ALA A 127 -9.54 19.10 19.97
CA ALA A 127 -8.79 17.95 20.50
C ALA A 127 -9.06 17.74 22.01
N GLU A 128 -9.14 18.82 22.78
CA GLU A 128 -9.49 18.74 24.21
C GLU A 128 -10.93 18.23 24.41
N LEU A 129 -11.88 18.71 23.60
CA LEU A 129 -13.27 18.24 23.65
C LEU A 129 -13.38 16.74 23.30
N LEU A 130 -12.60 16.27 22.33
CA LEU A 130 -12.53 14.83 22.00
C LEU A 130 -11.94 14.01 23.14
N GLU A 131 -10.93 14.52 23.84
CA GLU A 131 -10.35 13.83 24.99
C GLU A 131 -11.36 13.75 26.14
N GLN A 132 -12.11 14.82 26.39
CA GLN A 132 -13.15 14.87 27.43
C GLN A 132 -14.35 13.96 27.12
N GLN A 133 -14.85 13.98 25.87
CA GLN A 133 -16.08 13.29 25.52
C GLN A 133 -15.86 11.80 25.17
N PHE A 134 -14.74 11.46 24.49
CA PHE A 134 -14.48 10.14 23.96
C PHE A 134 -13.22 9.48 24.54
N GLY A 135 -12.46 10.16 25.40
CA GLY A 135 -11.18 9.69 25.91
C GLY A 135 -10.10 9.58 24.81
N LEU A 136 -10.28 10.26 23.67
CA LEU A 136 -9.45 10.12 22.47
C LEU A 136 -8.41 11.24 22.39
N ARG A 137 -7.15 10.93 22.61
CA ARG A 137 -6.04 11.84 22.30
C ARG A 137 -5.75 11.86 20.81
N VAL A 138 -6.04 13.01 20.16
CA VAL A 138 -5.82 13.23 18.74
C VAL A 138 -5.05 14.53 18.53
N HIS A 139 -4.01 14.48 17.69
CA HIS A 139 -3.27 15.69 17.36
C HIS A 139 -4.15 16.67 16.56
N PRO A 140 -4.16 17.99 16.85
CA PRO A 140 -5.00 19.00 16.18
C PRO A 140 -4.94 18.93 14.65
N ARG A 141 -3.74 18.77 14.06
CA ARG A 141 -3.56 18.64 12.60
C ARG A 141 -4.30 17.43 12.00
N SER A 142 -4.50 16.35 12.78
CA SER A 142 -5.27 15.18 12.32
C SER A 142 -6.75 15.50 12.23
N ILE A 143 -7.27 16.33 13.14
CA ILE A 143 -8.65 16.83 13.14
C ILE A 143 -8.87 17.70 11.90
N GLU A 144 -8.00 18.68 11.64
CA GLU A 144 -8.07 19.55 10.46
C GLU A 144 -8.10 18.73 9.15
N ARG A 145 -7.20 17.78 9.03
CA ARG A 145 -7.13 16.90 7.84
C ARG A 145 -8.39 16.04 7.67
N ALA A 146 -8.94 15.53 8.77
CA ALA A 146 -10.15 14.73 8.71
C ALA A 146 -11.36 15.55 8.30
N LEU A 147 -11.56 16.73 8.87
CA LEU A 147 -12.62 17.64 8.51
C LEU A 147 -12.53 18.08 7.04
N ALA A 148 -11.34 18.46 6.57
CA ALA A 148 -11.10 18.83 5.17
C ALA A 148 -11.35 17.66 4.19
N SER A 149 -10.98 16.44 4.56
CA SER A 149 -11.19 15.25 3.70
C SER A 149 -12.66 14.87 3.56
N HIS A 150 -13.44 15.06 4.61
CA HIS A 150 -14.89 14.82 4.60
C HIS A 150 -15.68 15.90 3.84
N GLN A 151 -15.20 17.15 3.80
CA GLN A 151 -15.79 18.19 2.96
C GLN A 151 -15.65 17.88 1.46
N LYS A 152 -14.50 17.33 1.05
CA LYS A 152 -14.27 16.94 -0.36
C LYS A 152 -15.13 15.76 -0.83
N ARG A 153 -15.50 14.84 0.06
CA ARG A 153 -16.35 13.68 -0.26
C ARG A 153 -17.84 14.02 -0.40
N GLY A 154 -18.29 15.14 0.16
CA GLY A 154 -19.67 15.60 0.08
C GLY A 154 -20.00 16.44 -1.17
N ARG A 155 -19.03 16.76 -2.04
CA ARG A 155 -19.29 17.45 -3.31
C ARG A 155 -19.58 16.43 -4.40
N PRO A 156 -20.77 16.44 -5.03
CA PRO A 156 -21.04 15.61 -6.19
C PRO A 156 -20.05 15.97 -7.31
N ARG A 157 -19.44 14.96 -7.92
CA ARG A 157 -18.65 15.15 -9.15
C ARG A 157 -19.57 15.66 -10.22
N ARG A 158 -19.36 16.90 -10.68
CA ARG A 158 -19.89 17.40 -11.94
C ARG A 158 -19.18 16.70 -13.10
#